data_fcbbaee01447b6c409be137f9876af11
#
_entry.id   fcbbaee01447b6c409be137f9876af11
#
_cell.length_a   1.000
_cell.length_b   1.000
_cell.length_c   1.000
_cell.angle_alpha   90.00
_cell.angle_beta   90.00
_cell.angle_gamma   90.00
#
_symmetry.space_group_name_H-M   'P 1'
#
loop_
_entity.id
_entity.type
_entity.pdbx_description
1 polymer ?
#
loop_
_entity_poly.entity_id
_entity_poly.type
_entity_poly.pdbx_seq_one_letter_code
_entity_poly.pdbx_strand_id
1 'polypeptide(L)'
;MSEATIPIKELMEKTEQWLLGQGYKKSTLGFYRATWNRFLSYSAYPAYSRETAEQFLLQYFGVDVHAIDQTLDGRMRHARRHMNALDEIFRTGTVCRRKVYGVASIDDDCFDKFFSDYLSYCKMQNFSRSWMDNTIAALRLFLLAVHSSNTQNIKCRVCQA
;
A
#
# COMPACT_ATOMS: atom_id res chain seq x y z
N MET A 1 29.23 10.45 -8.96
CA MET A 1 28.06 10.95 -8.18
C MET A 1 28.15 10.25 -6.83
N SER A 2 28.36 10.99 -5.74
CA SER A 2 28.47 10.39 -4.39
C SER A 2 27.09 9.91 -3.97
N GLU A 3 26.89 8.59 -3.86
CA GLU A 3 25.67 8.03 -3.29
C GLU A 3 25.54 8.55 -1.87
N ALA A 4 24.41 9.18 -1.58
CA ALA A 4 24.12 9.69 -0.25
C ALA A 4 24.02 8.50 0.70
N THR A 5 25.03 8.30 1.53
CA THR A 5 25.08 7.21 2.50
C THR A 5 24.30 7.62 3.73
N ILE A 6 23.10 7.05 3.94
CA ILE A 6 22.25 7.32 5.09
C ILE A 6 22.38 6.16 6.08
N PRO A 7 22.63 6.42 7.39
CA PRO A 7 22.58 5.38 8.41
C PRO A 7 21.20 4.74 8.50
N ILE A 8 21.15 3.40 8.65
CA ILE A 8 19.89 2.64 8.73
C ILE A 8 18.98 3.19 9.83
N LYS A 9 19.53 3.52 11.01
CA LYS A 9 18.74 4.08 12.13
C LYS A 9 18.08 5.41 11.76
N GLU A 10 18.82 6.31 11.14
CA GLU A 10 18.29 7.61 10.68
C GLU A 10 17.20 7.41 9.62
N LEU A 11 17.41 6.48 8.70
CA LEU A 11 16.41 6.14 7.69
C LEU A 11 15.13 5.57 8.30
N MET A 12 15.27 4.71 9.31
CA MET A 12 14.12 4.16 10.06
C MET A 12 13.32 5.27 10.74
N GLU A 13 13.99 6.21 11.40
CA GLU A 13 13.35 7.35 12.07
C GLU A 13 12.62 8.26 11.08
N LYS A 14 13.26 8.61 9.97
CA LYS A 14 12.64 9.40 8.89
C LYS A 14 11.41 8.70 8.32
N THR A 15 11.52 7.40 8.06
CA THR A 15 10.41 6.61 7.53
C THR A 15 9.26 6.53 8.52
N GLU A 16 9.55 6.33 9.79
CA GLU A 16 8.53 6.28 10.85
C GLU A 16 7.80 7.63 10.99
N GLN A 17 8.53 8.73 11.04
CA GLN A 17 7.94 10.06 11.10
C GLN A 17 7.05 10.34 9.89
N TRP A 18 7.51 9.96 8.71
CA TRP A 18 6.72 10.11 7.49
C TRP A 18 5.40 9.30 7.57
N LEU A 19 5.47 8.03 7.98
CA LEU A 19 4.30 7.16 8.11
C LEU A 19 3.33 7.67 9.19
N LEU A 20 3.82 8.20 10.32
CA LEU A 20 3.00 8.87 11.33
C LEU A 20 2.27 10.09 10.76
N GLY A 21 2.97 10.94 10.02
CA GLY A 21 2.38 12.09 9.32
C GLY A 21 1.28 11.69 8.31
N GLN A 22 1.34 10.45 7.81
CA GLN A 22 0.31 9.87 6.93
C GLN A 22 -0.85 9.18 7.69
N GLY A 23 -0.88 9.29 9.02
CA GLY A 23 -1.95 8.74 9.85
C GLY A 23 -1.85 7.24 10.15
N TYR A 24 -0.66 6.63 10.01
CA TYR A 24 -0.46 5.25 10.47
C TYR A 24 -0.55 5.18 11.99
N LYS A 25 -1.24 4.16 12.50
CA LYS A 25 -1.34 3.91 13.95
C LYS A 25 -0.01 3.43 14.50
N LYS A 26 0.34 3.83 15.73
CA LYS A 26 1.56 3.39 16.44
C LYS A 26 1.66 1.87 16.54
N SER A 27 0.54 1.16 16.72
CA SER A 27 0.50 -0.30 16.72
C SER A 27 0.94 -0.91 15.38
N THR A 28 0.51 -0.32 14.26
CA THR A 28 0.95 -0.75 12.92
C THR A 28 2.45 -0.52 12.73
N LEU A 29 2.97 0.61 13.19
CA LEU A 29 4.39 0.91 13.10
C LEU A 29 5.25 -0.03 13.96
N GLY A 30 4.68 -0.64 15.00
CA GLY A 30 5.35 -1.70 15.77
C GLY A 30 5.80 -2.87 14.90
N PHE A 31 4.98 -3.27 13.92
CA PHE A 31 5.35 -4.33 12.97
C PHE A 31 6.46 -3.90 12.00
N TYR A 32 6.45 -2.65 11.55
CA TYR A 32 7.52 -2.09 10.73
C TYR A 32 8.84 -2.10 11.48
N ARG A 33 8.85 -1.54 12.72
CA ARG A 33 10.05 -1.51 13.58
C ARG A 33 10.61 -2.90 13.86
N ALA A 34 9.75 -3.89 14.10
CA ALA A 34 10.20 -5.26 14.33
C ALA A 34 10.97 -5.83 13.11
N THR A 35 10.51 -5.54 11.89
CA THR A 35 11.20 -5.94 10.67
C THR A 35 12.51 -5.17 10.49
N TRP A 36 12.48 -3.85 10.68
CA TRP A 36 13.65 -2.99 10.51
C TRP A 36 14.75 -3.26 11.54
N ASN A 37 14.39 -3.58 12.79
CA ASN A 37 15.36 -3.96 13.82
C ASN A 37 16.06 -5.28 13.46
N ARG A 38 15.34 -6.24 12.87
CA ARG A 38 15.96 -7.46 12.35
C ARG A 38 16.91 -7.17 11.20
N PHE A 39 16.51 -6.27 10.29
CA PHE A 39 17.38 -5.82 9.21
C PHE A 39 18.63 -5.11 9.72
N LEU A 40 18.49 -4.22 10.71
CA LEU A 40 19.61 -3.55 11.35
C LEU A 40 20.58 -4.54 12.00
N SER A 41 20.06 -5.61 12.64
CA SER A 41 20.89 -6.66 13.23
C SER A 41 21.53 -7.58 12.19
N TYR A 42 20.93 -7.70 11.02
CA TYR A 42 21.45 -8.48 9.89
C TYR A 42 22.56 -7.73 9.15
N SER A 43 22.42 -6.41 9.01
CA SER A 43 23.39 -5.60 8.27
C SER A 43 24.71 -5.49 9.01
N ALA A 44 25.79 -5.88 8.34
CA ALA A 44 27.15 -5.71 8.87
C ALA A 44 27.60 -4.24 8.86
N TYR A 45 26.93 -3.38 8.08
CA TYR A 45 27.26 -1.97 7.90
C TYR A 45 26.16 -1.09 8.45
N PRO A 46 26.52 0.06 9.07
CA PRO A 46 25.51 0.99 9.61
C PRO A 46 24.71 1.73 8.53
N ALA A 47 25.23 1.76 7.31
CA ALA A 47 24.63 2.46 6.18
C ALA A 47 23.63 1.58 5.44
N TYR A 48 22.53 2.18 4.98
CA TYR A 48 21.54 1.48 4.16
C TYR A 48 22.11 1.20 2.77
N SER A 49 21.91 -0.04 2.31
CA SER A 49 22.15 -0.46 0.94
C SER A 49 20.96 -1.30 0.47
N ARG A 50 20.54 -1.07 -0.76
CA ARG A 50 19.44 -1.80 -1.37
C ARG A 50 19.77 -3.27 -1.53
N GLU A 51 20.99 -3.58 -1.95
CA GLU A 51 21.49 -4.95 -2.14
C GLU A 51 21.41 -5.73 -0.82
N THR A 52 21.85 -5.11 0.28
CA THR A 52 21.74 -5.72 1.63
C THR A 52 20.29 -5.94 2.04
N ALA A 53 19.38 -5.01 1.71
CA ALA A 53 17.96 -5.15 1.99
C ALA A 53 17.31 -6.29 1.18
N GLU A 54 17.67 -6.44 -0.09
CA GLU A 54 17.21 -7.54 -0.96
C GLU A 54 17.73 -8.90 -0.46
N GLN A 55 19.01 -8.99 -0.09
CA GLN A 55 19.60 -10.19 0.51
C GLN A 55 18.92 -10.55 1.84
N PHE A 56 18.64 -9.57 2.70
CA PHE A 56 17.90 -9.79 3.93
C PHE A 56 16.49 -10.35 3.66
N LEU A 57 15.77 -9.79 2.71
CA LEU A 57 14.43 -10.28 2.33
C LEU A 57 14.50 -11.73 1.83
N LEU A 58 15.49 -12.04 1.01
CA LEU A 58 15.66 -13.39 0.46
C LEU A 58 16.02 -14.38 1.58
N GLN A 59 17.00 -14.08 2.41
CA GLN A 59 17.52 -15.03 3.42
C GLN A 59 16.59 -15.21 4.62
N TYR A 60 15.95 -14.13 5.11
CA TYR A 60 15.10 -14.19 6.29
C TYR A 60 13.64 -14.54 6.04
N PHE A 61 13.15 -14.16 4.87
CA PHE A 61 11.73 -14.31 4.53
C PHE A 61 11.48 -15.12 3.27
N GLY A 62 12.53 -15.51 2.54
CA GLY A 62 12.40 -16.22 1.28
C GLY A 62 11.81 -15.35 0.15
N VAL A 63 11.88 -14.02 0.29
CA VAL A 63 11.32 -13.09 -0.71
C VAL A 63 12.39 -12.74 -1.73
N ASP A 64 12.24 -13.26 -2.93
CA ASP A 64 13.01 -12.82 -4.08
C ASP A 64 12.31 -11.62 -4.74
N VAL A 65 12.95 -10.44 -4.66
CA VAL A 65 12.38 -9.20 -5.21
C VAL A 65 12.38 -9.16 -6.73
N HIS A 66 13.16 -10.02 -7.37
CA HIS A 66 13.31 -10.11 -8.82
C HIS A 66 12.43 -11.22 -9.44
N ALA A 67 11.90 -12.13 -8.63
CA ALA A 67 11.01 -13.18 -9.11
C ALA A 67 9.63 -12.61 -9.47
N ILE A 68 9.23 -12.80 -10.72
CA ILE A 68 7.93 -12.31 -11.24
C ILE A 68 6.77 -13.17 -10.72
N ASP A 69 6.97 -14.47 -10.59
CA ASP A 69 5.91 -15.44 -10.31
C ASP A 69 5.94 -15.99 -8.88
N GLN A 70 6.66 -15.34 -7.96
CA GLN A 70 6.72 -15.81 -6.57
C GLN A 70 5.40 -15.58 -5.85
N THR A 71 4.77 -16.66 -5.40
CA THR A 71 3.61 -16.60 -4.51
C THR A 71 4.07 -16.21 -3.10
N LEU A 72 3.68 -15.04 -2.65
CA LEU A 72 4.03 -14.52 -1.33
C LEU A 72 2.93 -14.85 -0.31
N ASP A 73 3.31 -15.43 0.83
CA ASP A 73 2.42 -15.55 1.99
C ASP A 73 2.22 -14.21 2.69
N GLY A 74 1.40 -14.20 3.78
CA GLY A 74 1.13 -12.97 4.54
C GLY A 74 2.38 -12.36 5.16
N ARG A 75 3.27 -13.21 5.72
CA ARG A 75 4.52 -12.77 6.38
C ARG A 75 5.50 -12.18 5.37
N MET A 76 5.67 -12.84 4.23
CA MET A 76 6.51 -12.38 3.12
C MET A 76 6.03 -11.03 2.57
N ARG A 77 4.71 -10.88 2.34
CA ARG A 77 4.11 -9.62 1.87
C ARG A 77 4.32 -8.47 2.85
N HIS A 78 4.18 -8.73 4.15
CA HIS A 78 4.44 -7.71 5.18
C HIS A 78 5.90 -7.31 5.21
N ALA A 79 6.84 -8.27 5.24
CA ALA A 79 8.26 -7.98 5.24
C ALA A 79 8.67 -7.15 4.02
N ARG A 80 8.23 -7.56 2.81
CA ARG A 80 8.46 -6.81 1.57
C ARG A 80 7.93 -5.37 1.66
N ARG A 81 6.70 -5.20 2.18
CA ARG A 81 6.11 -3.86 2.35
C ARG A 81 6.92 -2.99 3.32
N HIS A 82 7.36 -3.57 4.44
CA HIS A 82 8.14 -2.83 5.43
C HIS A 82 9.49 -2.38 4.87
N MET A 83 10.18 -3.25 4.14
CA MET A 83 11.47 -2.91 3.52
C MET A 83 11.33 -1.94 2.36
N ASN A 84 10.27 -2.09 1.54
CA ASN A 84 9.99 -1.13 0.47
C ASN A 84 9.77 0.29 0.99
N ALA A 85 9.15 0.44 2.17
CA ALA A 85 8.97 1.77 2.76
C ALA A 85 10.31 2.46 3.08
N LEU A 86 11.32 1.69 3.56
CA LEU A 86 12.68 2.23 3.75
C LEU A 86 13.32 2.62 2.41
N ASP A 87 13.26 1.71 1.43
CA ASP A 87 13.86 1.95 0.11
C ASP A 87 13.24 3.16 -0.61
N GLU A 88 11.94 3.33 -0.50
CA GLU A 88 11.25 4.47 -1.10
C GLU A 88 11.64 5.80 -0.45
N ILE A 89 11.69 5.86 0.89
CA ILE A 89 12.18 7.06 1.61
C ILE A 89 13.65 7.34 1.26
N PHE A 90 14.47 6.30 1.17
CA PHE A 90 15.88 6.45 0.79
C PHE A 90 16.02 7.09 -0.60
N ARG A 91 15.25 6.61 -1.58
CA ARG A 91 15.38 7.06 -2.98
C ARG A 91 14.63 8.35 -3.29
N THR A 92 13.46 8.56 -2.69
CA THR A 92 12.53 9.62 -3.11
C THR A 92 12.15 10.58 -1.99
N GLY A 93 12.54 10.30 -0.75
CA GLY A 93 12.11 11.05 0.42
C GLY A 93 10.62 10.85 0.80
N THR A 94 9.90 10.04 0.03
CA THR A 94 8.46 9.79 0.23
C THR A 94 8.17 8.31 0.05
N VAL A 95 7.19 7.77 0.80
CA VAL A 95 6.67 6.44 0.48
C VAL A 95 5.58 6.61 -0.57
N CYS A 96 5.78 5.99 -1.73
CA CYS A 96 4.72 5.90 -2.73
C CYS A 96 3.59 5.05 -2.17
N ARG A 97 2.71 5.67 -1.39
CA ARG A 97 1.42 5.05 -1.17
C ARG A 97 0.83 4.86 -2.57
N ARG A 98 0.67 3.62 -2.99
CA ARG A 98 -0.55 3.33 -3.73
C ARG A 98 -1.62 3.88 -2.81
N LYS A 99 -2.21 5.04 -3.17
CA LYS A 99 -3.30 5.60 -2.41
C LYS A 99 -4.25 4.43 -2.20
N VAL A 100 -4.25 3.88 -0.98
CA VAL A 100 -5.35 3.07 -0.56
C VAL A 100 -6.46 4.10 -0.52
N TYR A 101 -6.93 4.39 -1.74
CA TYR A 101 -8.22 4.97 -2.01
C TYR A 101 -8.61 6.05 -0.99
N GLY A 102 -7.91 7.18 -1.00
CA GLY A 102 -8.54 8.44 -0.72
C GLY A 102 -9.62 8.53 -1.79
N VAL A 103 -10.81 8.19 -1.39
CA VAL A 103 -12.01 8.23 -2.18
C VAL A 103 -12.12 9.66 -2.70
N ALA A 104 -11.74 9.88 -3.95
CA ALA A 104 -12.33 10.99 -4.65
C ALA A 104 -13.82 10.65 -4.62
N SER A 105 -14.60 11.40 -3.87
CA SER A 105 -16.04 11.28 -3.90
C SER A 105 -16.41 11.54 -5.34
N ILE A 106 -16.99 10.54 -5.98
CA ILE A 106 -17.76 10.77 -7.18
C ILE A 106 -19.02 11.38 -6.61
N ASP A 107 -19.16 12.69 -6.76
CA ASP A 107 -20.32 13.46 -6.30
C ASP A 107 -21.48 13.16 -7.25
N ASP A 108 -22.01 11.92 -7.16
CA ASP A 108 -23.10 11.44 -7.99
C ASP A 108 -24.00 10.54 -7.10
N ASP A 109 -25.17 11.05 -6.78
CA ASP A 109 -26.19 10.37 -5.96
C ASP A 109 -26.54 8.98 -6.50
N CYS A 110 -26.41 8.76 -7.80
CA CYS A 110 -26.64 7.48 -8.45
C CYS A 110 -25.62 6.42 -8.03
N PHE A 111 -24.36 6.81 -7.94
CA PHE A 111 -23.30 5.91 -7.50
C PHE A 111 -23.38 5.61 -6.01
N ASP A 112 -23.75 6.58 -5.18
CA ASP A 112 -23.91 6.38 -3.74
C ASP A 112 -25.05 5.41 -3.45
N LYS A 113 -26.16 5.51 -4.15
CA LYS A 113 -27.26 4.54 -4.08
C LYS A 113 -26.79 3.15 -4.51
N PHE A 114 -26.14 3.03 -5.67
CA PHE A 114 -25.61 1.76 -6.17
C PHE A 114 -24.66 1.09 -5.15
N PHE A 115 -23.74 1.85 -4.57
CA PHE A 115 -22.81 1.33 -3.55
C PHE A 115 -23.53 0.90 -2.28
N SER A 116 -24.55 1.64 -1.84
CA SER A 116 -25.35 1.30 -0.67
C SER A 116 -26.11 -0.01 -0.89
N ASP A 117 -26.75 -0.18 -2.03
CA ASP A 117 -27.49 -1.37 -2.40
C ASP A 117 -26.56 -2.59 -2.54
N TYR A 118 -25.42 -2.40 -3.20
CA TYR A 118 -24.40 -3.45 -3.33
C TYR A 118 -23.82 -3.88 -1.99
N LEU A 119 -23.53 -2.94 -1.08
CA LEU A 119 -23.07 -3.24 0.28
C LEU A 119 -24.11 -4.03 1.07
N SER A 120 -25.38 -3.67 0.94
CA SER A 120 -26.49 -4.36 1.60
C SER A 120 -26.59 -5.80 1.09
N TYR A 121 -26.49 -6.01 -0.22
CA TYR A 121 -26.42 -7.34 -0.83
C TYR A 121 -25.22 -8.15 -0.30
N CYS A 122 -24.01 -7.57 -0.29
CA CYS A 122 -22.82 -8.26 0.20
C CYS A 122 -22.92 -8.67 1.67
N LYS A 123 -23.55 -7.84 2.51
CA LYS A 123 -23.82 -8.17 3.91
C LYS A 123 -24.78 -9.35 4.03
N MET A 124 -25.85 -9.40 3.23
CA MET A 124 -26.79 -10.53 3.20
C MET A 124 -26.10 -11.83 2.77
N GLN A 125 -25.10 -11.76 1.89
CA GLN A 125 -24.30 -12.90 1.45
C GLN A 125 -23.17 -13.27 2.41
N ASN A 126 -23.06 -12.61 3.57
CA ASN A 126 -22.01 -12.83 4.58
C ASN A 126 -20.57 -12.66 4.05
N PHE A 127 -20.36 -11.78 3.07
CA PHE A 127 -18.99 -11.45 2.65
C PHE A 127 -18.22 -10.74 3.76
N SER A 128 -16.94 -11.04 3.90
CA SER A 128 -16.09 -10.40 4.90
C SER A 128 -15.99 -8.89 4.64
N ARG A 129 -15.90 -8.11 5.73
CA ARG A 129 -15.74 -6.65 5.64
C ARG A 129 -14.55 -6.25 4.77
N SER A 130 -13.42 -6.94 4.92
CA SER A 130 -12.21 -6.68 4.12
C SER A 130 -12.44 -6.93 2.63
N TRP A 131 -13.23 -7.96 2.28
CA TRP A 131 -13.58 -8.23 0.89
C TRP A 131 -14.46 -7.12 0.31
N MET A 132 -15.47 -6.69 1.07
CA MET A 132 -16.37 -5.60 0.67
C MET A 132 -15.61 -4.29 0.46
N ASP A 133 -14.73 -3.91 1.39
CA ASP A 133 -13.93 -2.68 1.31
C ASP A 133 -13.02 -2.70 0.06
N ASN A 134 -12.38 -3.84 -0.23
CA ASN A 134 -11.52 -3.99 -1.41
C ASN A 134 -12.31 -3.92 -2.72
N THR A 135 -13.48 -4.55 -2.76
CA THR A 135 -14.31 -4.57 -3.97
C THR A 135 -14.89 -3.19 -4.28
N ILE A 136 -15.38 -2.48 -3.25
CA ILE A 136 -15.86 -1.09 -3.42
C ILE A 136 -14.74 -0.18 -3.87
N ALA A 137 -13.55 -0.33 -3.28
CA ALA A 137 -12.40 0.44 -3.70
C ALA A 137 -12.05 0.21 -5.18
N ALA A 138 -12.07 -1.04 -5.64
CA ALA A 138 -11.82 -1.39 -7.04
C ALA A 138 -12.89 -0.82 -7.98
N LEU A 139 -14.17 -0.94 -7.60
CA LEU A 139 -15.29 -0.39 -8.36
C LEU A 139 -15.21 1.13 -8.49
N ARG A 140 -14.89 1.83 -7.41
CA ARG A 140 -14.71 3.31 -7.44
C ARG A 140 -13.59 3.73 -8.36
N LEU A 141 -12.46 3.01 -8.37
CA LEU A 141 -11.36 3.30 -9.31
C LEU A 141 -11.76 3.09 -10.76
N PHE A 142 -12.47 2.00 -11.02
CA PHE A 142 -12.98 1.71 -12.35
C PHE A 142 -13.92 2.83 -12.83
N LEU A 143 -14.86 3.25 -12.00
CA LEU A 143 -15.80 4.31 -12.32
C LEU A 143 -15.11 5.67 -12.51
N LEU A 144 -14.10 6.00 -11.70
CA LEU A 144 -13.28 7.20 -11.88
C LEU A 144 -12.51 7.17 -13.21
N ALA A 145 -11.95 6.03 -13.58
CA ALA A 145 -11.24 5.87 -14.85
C ALA A 145 -12.19 6.02 -16.03
N VAL A 146 -13.38 5.43 -15.96
CA VAL A 146 -14.42 5.56 -17.00
C VAL A 146 -14.95 6.99 -17.09
N HIS A 147 -15.18 7.65 -15.97
CA HIS A 147 -15.67 9.02 -15.92
C HIS A 147 -14.63 10.01 -16.48
N SER A 148 -13.35 9.85 -16.15
CA SER A 148 -12.28 10.69 -16.69
C SER A 148 -12.02 10.46 -18.18
N SER A 149 -12.33 9.27 -18.69
CA SER A 149 -12.19 8.96 -20.12
C SER A 149 -13.38 9.46 -20.98
N ASN A 150 -14.50 9.78 -20.35
CA ASN A 150 -15.77 10.09 -21.04
C ASN A 150 -16.45 11.36 -20.52
N THR A 151 -15.70 12.46 -20.44
CA THR A 151 -16.23 13.77 -19.99
C THR A 151 -17.34 14.37 -20.86
N GLN A 152 -17.77 13.70 -21.90
CA GLN A 152 -18.82 14.26 -22.81
C GLN A 152 -20.10 13.42 -22.97
N ASN A 153 -20.21 12.15 -22.55
CA ASN A 153 -21.37 11.34 -22.97
C ASN A 153 -21.93 10.28 -22.04
N ILE A 154 -21.63 10.22 -20.75
CA ILE A 154 -22.34 9.31 -19.84
C ILE A 154 -23.42 10.07 -19.07
N LYS A 155 -24.51 10.42 -19.74
CA LYS A 155 -25.80 10.53 -19.07
C LYS A 155 -26.19 9.11 -18.68
N CYS A 156 -26.21 8.86 -17.37
CA CYS A 156 -26.47 7.55 -16.78
C CYS A 156 -27.85 7.04 -17.25
N ARG A 157 -27.88 6.12 -18.24
CA ARG A 157 -29.10 5.46 -18.72
C ARG A 157 -29.72 4.53 -17.65
N VAL A 158 -29.04 4.31 -16.52
CA VAL A 158 -29.48 3.41 -15.45
C VAL A 158 -30.55 4.07 -14.54
N CYS A 159 -30.70 5.39 -14.58
CA CYS A 159 -31.69 6.10 -13.78
C CYS A 159 -33.05 6.29 -14.48
N GLN A 160 -33.28 5.68 -15.63
CA GLN A 160 -34.52 5.80 -16.41
C GLN A 160 -35.29 4.48 -16.58
N ALA A 161 -34.99 3.47 -15.78
CA ALA A 161 -35.76 2.22 -15.73
C ALA A 161 -36.50 2.07 -14.41
#